data_fbf11704cb7abb613fa3892bb0d22fb3
#
_entry.id   fbf11704cb7abb613fa3892bb0d22fb3
#
_cell.length_a   1.000
_cell.length_b   1.000
_cell.length_c   1.000
_cell.angle_alpha   90.00
_cell.angle_beta   90.00
_cell.angle_gamma   90.00
#
_symmetry.space_group_name_H-M   'P 1'
#
loop_
_entity.id
_entity.type
_entity.pdbx_description
1 polymer ?
#
loop_
_entity_poly.entity_id
_entity_poly.type
_entity_poly.pdbx_seq_one_letter_code
_entity_poly.pdbx_strand_id
1 'polypeptide(L)'
;MRTKQFFKTRLLSFAALCTMALAVVSCASEDVAQNGKDTDKDKNFTEFVGGRPETRTSMDYNDGAFYWEAGDKIYVQDDNGDWQVSNNAPTGRVASFKFKVPGKFTDKASYKVYYPGKNGTDNNVTISATQNQTEPNSTAHFGVSGDCGTADAARANGFHFLLDHQAAILVFQPYNANSELDDCYLTKIEVTSDNNIAGAYTLDPTTGKLTGTGAGKEISIETTGSGAYTKGFPLTNNASNLATTGTYMLIQPGEHKLKVRYYIKDYSTNVEGSIMKELSNFDYKKNNYYDMNANLDMKDYDGNNYYMWDAQQQYWHDYEWSKHLAKGVGQPTLQDQPAGSYALNNGDSNRWYHEG
;
A
#
# COMPACT_ATOMS: atom_id res chain seq x y z
N MET A 1 -7.44 -0.79 15.76
CA MET A 1 -7.76 -0.50 14.36
C MET A 1 -8.66 0.71 14.29
N ARG A 2 -8.26 1.77 13.61
CA ARG A 2 -9.10 2.96 13.41
C ARG A 2 -9.52 3.02 11.96
N THR A 3 -10.82 2.98 11.74
CA THR A 3 -11.42 3.20 10.43
C THR A 3 -11.74 4.67 10.28
N LYS A 4 -11.22 5.32 9.27
CA LYS A 4 -11.61 6.69 8.96
C LYS A 4 -12.51 6.68 7.72
N GLN A 5 -13.76 7.04 7.90
CA GLN A 5 -14.71 7.25 6.80
C GLN A 5 -14.68 8.72 6.41
N PHE A 6 -13.97 9.07 5.35
CA PHE A 6 -13.84 10.46 4.94
C PHE A 6 -14.99 11.00 4.09
N PHE A 7 -15.87 10.16 3.57
CA PHE A 7 -16.77 10.58 2.50
C PHE A 7 -18.23 10.88 2.88
N LYS A 8 -18.70 10.58 4.08
CA LYS A 8 -20.13 10.78 4.41
C LYS A 8 -20.50 12.14 5.01
N THR A 9 -19.56 12.91 5.50
CA THR A 9 -19.91 14.11 6.28
C THR A 9 -19.87 15.43 5.50
N ARG A 10 -19.42 15.44 4.25
CA ARG A 10 -19.30 16.68 3.46
C ARG A 10 -20.33 16.87 2.34
N LEU A 11 -21.21 15.91 2.12
CA LEU A 11 -22.23 16.02 1.07
C LEU A 11 -23.42 16.90 1.46
N LEU A 12 -23.58 17.24 2.72
CA LEU A 12 -24.75 18.02 3.22
C LEU A 12 -24.50 19.53 3.31
N SER A 13 -23.28 20.01 3.04
CA SER A 13 -22.96 21.45 3.16
C SER A 13 -22.93 22.21 1.84
N PHE A 14 -23.23 21.58 0.70
CA PHE A 14 -23.10 22.21 -0.62
C PHE A 14 -24.40 22.80 -1.19
N ALA A 15 -25.50 22.72 -0.48
CA ALA A 15 -26.78 23.27 -0.95
C ALA A 15 -27.04 24.73 -0.56
N ALA A 16 -26.14 25.38 0.14
CA ALA A 16 -26.41 26.67 0.78
C ALA A 16 -25.45 27.84 0.44
N LEU A 17 -24.57 27.72 -0.56
CA LEU A 17 -23.64 28.81 -0.84
C LEU A 17 -23.46 29.12 -2.35
N CYS A 18 -24.57 29.31 -3.04
CA CYS A 18 -24.61 29.84 -4.39
C CYS A 18 -25.26 31.21 -4.45
N THR A 19 -24.81 32.16 -3.62
CA THR A 19 -25.07 33.58 -3.90
C THR A 19 -23.96 34.41 -3.27
N MET A 20 -23.34 35.25 -4.09
CA MET A 20 -22.34 36.31 -3.85
C MET A 20 -20.87 35.89 -3.97
N ALA A 21 -20.26 36.26 -5.05
CA ALA A 21 -19.39 37.40 -5.17
C ALA A 21 -18.66 37.39 -6.50
N LEU A 22 -18.88 38.41 -7.29
CA LEU A 22 -18.07 38.80 -8.44
C LEU A 22 -16.77 39.47 -7.93
N ALA A 23 -15.71 39.23 -8.70
CA ALA A 23 -14.44 39.96 -8.73
C ALA A 23 -13.45 39.68 -7.58
N VAL A 24 -12.42 38.89 -7.91
CA VAL A 24 -11.05 39.39 -8.02
C VAL A 24 -10.27 38.45 -8.95
N VAL A 25 -9.67 39.05 -9.97
CA VAL A 25 -8.67 38.40 -10.81
C VAL A 25 -7.40 38.24 -9.98
N SER A 26 -7.00 37.01 -9.73
CA SER A 26 -5.64 36.72 -9.30
C SER A 26 -5.14 35.52 -10.08
N CYS A 27 -4.11 35.74 -10.87
CA CYS A 27 -3.40 34.67 -11.57
C CYS A 27 -2.76 33.72 -10.58
N ALA A 28 -3.32 32.54 -10.51
CA ALA A 28 -2.60 31.37 -10.05
C ALA A 28 -2.40 30.50 -11.28
N SER A 29 -1.17 30.18 -11.59
CA SER A 29 -0.82 29.33 -12.72
C SER A 29 -1.38 27.94 -12.48
N GLU A 30 -2.41 27.63 -13.25
CA GLU A 30 -2.95 26.27 -13.32
C GLU A 30 -1.99 25.44 -14.15
N ASP A 31 -1.30 24.50 -13.53
CA ASP A 31 -0.69 23.39 -14.26
C ASP A 31 -1.78 22.43 -14.76
N VAL A 32 -2.59 22.92 -15.66
CA VAL A 32 -3.34 22.07 -16.57
C VAL A 32 -2.33 21.68 -17.64
N ALA A 33 -1.95 20.42 -17.67
CA ALA A 33 -1.13 19.90 -18.75
C ALA A 33 -1.86 20.07 -20.06
N GLN A 34 -1.72 21.24 -20.64
CA GLN A 34 -2.29 21.58 -21.95
C GLN A 34 -1.36 20.98 -23.01
N ASN A 35 -1.72 19.82 -23.51
CA ASN A 35 -1.03 19.23 -24.63
C ASN A 35 -1.74 19.58 -25.93
N GLY A 36 -1.10 20.42 -26.72
CA GLY A 36 -1.31 20.50 -28.18
C GLY A 36 -2.39 21.44 -28.68
N LYS A 37 -2.00 22.24 -29.64
CA LYS A 37 -2.82 23.12 -30.46
C LYS A 37 -4.09 22.45 -30.94
N ASP A 38 -5.22 23.14 -30.78
CA ASP A 38 -6.48 22.84 -31.46
C ASP A 38 -6.28 22.74 -32.98
N THR A 39 -6.35 21.52 -33.46
CA THR A 39 -6.53 21.26 -34.86
C THR A 39 -7.94 20.70 -35.04
N ASP A 40 -8.59 21.02 -36.15
CA ASP A 40 -9.96 20.64 -36.50
C ASP A 40 -10.35 19.16 -36.42
N LYS A 41 -9.46 18.32 -35.85
CA LYS A 41 -9.67 16.89 -35.63
C LYS A 41 -10.43 16.57 -34.35
N ASP A 42 -10.62 17.52 -33.45
CA ASP A 42 -11.23 17.29 -32.13
C ASP A 42 -12.78 17.36 -32.13
N LYS A 43 -13.40 17.58 -33.25
CA LYS A 43 -14.87 17.74 -33.36
C LYS A 43 -15.70 16.48 -33.06
N ASN A 44 -15.02 15.33 -32.89
CA ASN A 44 -15.68 14.04 -32.68
C ASN A 44 -15.54 13.48 -31.27
N PHE A 45 -15.11 14.28 -30.30
CA PHE A 45 -14.91 13.83 -28.93
C PHE A 45 -15.66 14.71 -27.94
N THR A 46 -16.17 14.07 -26.90
CA THR A 46 -16.71 14.76 -25.71
C THR A 46 -15.68 14.72 -24.60
N GLU A 47 -15.52 15.84 -23.90
CA GLU A 47 -14.60 15.93 -22.76
C GLU A 47 -15.28 15.50 -21.47
N PHE A 48 -14.60 14.60 -20.75
CA PHE A 48 -14.94 14.15 -19.41
C PHE A 48 -13.80 14.50 -18.46
N VAL A 49 -14.08 15.28 -17.43
CA VAL A 49 -13.09 15.74 -16.46
C VAL A 49 -13.13 14.84 -15.25
N GLY A 50 -12.12 14.02 -15.12
CA GLY A 50 -11.93 13.15 -13.97
C GLY A 50 -11.10 13.82 -12.89
N GLY A 51 -11.53 13.70 -11.64
CA GLY A 51 -10.91 14.33 -10.49
C GLY A 51 -11.39 15.76 -10.25
N ARG A 52 -11.06 16.28 -9.07
CA ARG A 52 -11.16 17.71 -8.78
C ARG A 52 -9.77 18.31 -8.92
N PRO A 53 -9.65 19.64 -9.03
CA PRO A 53 -8.33 20.27 -8.86
C PRO A 53 -7.64 19.91 -7.54
N GLU A 54 -8.41 19.37 -6.60
CA GLU A 54 -7.98 19.00 -5.25
C GLU A 54 -8.12 17.50 -4.93
N THR A 55 -8.49 16.63 -5.90
CA THR A 55 -8.67 15.17 -5.68
C THR A 55 -8.08 14.34 -6.81
N ARG A 56 -7.52 13.19 -6.54
CA ARG A 56 -6.37 12.55 -7.21
C ARG A 56 -6.50 11.01 -7.22
N THR A 57 -5.92 10.27 -8.16
CA THR A 57 -6.04 8.79 -8.28
C THR A 57 -4.87 7.97 -7.73
N SER A 58 -3.84 8.58 -7.20
CA SER A 58 -3.02 7.95 -6.17
C SER A 58 -3.35 8.67 -4.87
N MET A 59 -3.71 7.91 -3.85
CA MET A 59 -4.20 8.48 -2.61
C MET A 59 -3.11 9.26 -1.89
N ASP A 60 -3.39 10.50 -1.51
CA ASP A 60 -2.67 11.14 -0.43
C ASP A 60 -3.41 10.81 0.87
N TYR A 61 -2.71 10.20 1.81
CA TYR A 61 -3.30 9.76 3.07
C TYR A 61 -3.89 10.90 3.90
N ASN A 62 -3.35 12.10 3.77
CA ASN A 62 -3.74 13.23 4.61
C ASN A 62 -5.11 13.80 4.24
N ASP A 63 -5.47 13.75 2.97
CA ASP A 63 -6.72 14.31 2.45
C ASP A 63 -7.56 13.30 1.66
N GLY A 64 -7.09 12.07 1.52
CA GLY A 64 -7.77 11.01 0.76
C GLY A 64 -7.83 11.29 -0.74
N ALA A 65 -6.89 12.05 -1.25
CA ALA A 65 -6.90 12.48 -2.62
C ALA A 65 -6.24 11.46 -3.56
N PHE A 66 -6.82 11.23 -4.73
CA PHE A 66 -6.34 10.30 -5.74
C PHE A 66 -5.85 11.04 -6.99
N TYR A 67 -4.75 10.56 -7.62
CA TYR A 67 -4.14 11.13 -8.82
C TYR A 67 -4.30 10.19 -10.02
N TRP A 68 -4.52 10.74 -11.19
CA TRP A 68 -4.37 10.02 -12.44
C TRP A 68 -2.89 9.82 -12.74
N GLU A 69 -2.54 8.61 -13.16
CA GLU A 69 -1.17 8.26 -13.52
C GLU A 69 -1.01 8.15 -15.04
N ALA A 70 0.24 8.18 -15.50
CA ALA A 70 0.53 8.11 -16.93
C ALA A 70 -0.11 6.87 -17.58
N GLY A 71 -0.87 7.06 -18.63
CA GLY A 71 -1.50 6.01 -19.41
C GLY A 71 -2.87 5.55 -18.91
N ASP A 72 -3.41 6.12 -17.84
CA ASP A 72 -4.76 5.81 -17.37
C ASP A 72 -5.82 6.15 -18.41
N LYS A 73 -6.80 5.27 -18.56
CA LYS A 73 -7.93 5.45 -19.48
C LYS A 73 -9.23 5.15 -18.78
N ILE A 74 -10.28 5.85 -19.20
CA ILE A 74 -11.63 5.63 -18.73
C ILE A 74 -12.53 5.10 -19.83
N TYR A 75 -13.61 4.46 -19.44
CA TYR A 75 -14.71 4.05 -20.30
C TYR A 75 -15.97 4.81 -19.92
N VAL A 76 -16.70 5.30 -20.91
CA VAL A 76 -17.94 6.06 -20.71
C VAL A 76 -19.04 5.46 -21.57
N GLN A 77 -20.22 5.24 -21.01
CA GLN A 77 -21.37 4.70 -21.73
C GLN A 77 -22.06 5.82 -22.52
N ASP A 78 -22.09 5.71 -23.84
CA ASP A 78 -22.68 6.72 -24.72
C ASP A 78 -24.22 6.66 -24.76
N ASP A 79 -24.82 7.49 -25.62
CA ASP A 79 -26.29 7.55 -25.79
C ASP A 79 -26.87 6.26 -26.35
N ASN A 80 -26.09 5.48 -27.09
CA ASN A 80 -26.50 4.21 -27.66
C ASN A 80 -26.41 3.07 -26.66
N GLY A 81 -25.74 3.29 -25.55
CA GLY A 81 -25.48 2.28 -24.53
C GLY A 81 -24.14 1.58 -24.70
N ASP A 82 -23.31 1.98 -25.67
CA ASP A 82 -22.01 1.40 -25.94
C ASP A 82 -20.95 2.04 -25.05
N TRP A 83 -20.01 1.21 -24.58
CA TRP A 83 -18.88 1.68 -23.79
C TRP A 83 -17.74 2.18 -24.68
N GLN A 84 -17.43 3.46 -24.55
CA GLN A 84 -16.41 4.15 -25.33
C GLN A 84 -15.18 4.42 -24.47
N VAL A 85 -13.99 4.01 -24.95
CA VAL A 85 -12.73 4.24 -24.25
C VAL A 85 -12.16 5.62 -24.61
N SER A 86 -11.52 6.30 -23.65
CA SER A 86 -10.86 7.57 -23.91
C SER A 86 -9.69 7.41 -24.89
N ASN A 87 -9.58 8.34 -25.85
CA ASN A 87 -8.54 8.32 -26.87
C ASN A 87 -7.21 8.88 -26.38
N ASN A 88 -7.25 9.70 -25.33
CA ASN A 88 -6.08 10.25 -24.68
C ASN A 88 -5.92 9.69 -23.27
N ALA A 89 -4.76 9.93 -22.70
CA ALA A 89 -4.39 9.54 -21.34
C ALA A 89 -3.41 10.56 -20.77
N PRO A 90 -3.31 10.70 -19.45
CA PRO A 90 -2.27 11.49 -18.83
C PRO A 90 -0.88 11.00 -19.25
N THR A 91 0.08 11.90 -19.32
CA THR A 91 1.50 11.57 -19.57
C THR A 91 2.32 11.50 -18.30
N GLY A 92 1.74 11.86 -17.17
CA GLY A 92 2.34 11.83 -15.84
C GLY A 92 1.24 11.92 -14.79
N ARG A 93 1.67 12.01 -13.53
CA ARG A 93 0.77 12.10 -12.38
C ARG A 93 0.08 13.46 -12.31
N VAL A 94 -1.25 13.50 -12.36
CA VAL A 94 -2.06 14.73 -12.33
C VAL A 94 -3.30 14.57 -11.46
N ALA A 95 -3.70 15.64 -10.80
CA ALA A 95 -4.86 15.66 -9.90
C ALA A 95 -6.19 15.60 -10.65
N SER A 96 -6.22 16.14 -11.85
CA SER A 96 -7.40 16.17 -12.71
C SER A 96 -6.97 16.03 -14.16
N PHE A 97 -7.77 15.34 -14.96
CA PHE A 97 -7.47 15.14 -16.38
C PHE A 97 -8.72 15.24 -17.24
N LYS A 98 -8.56 15.81 -18.42
CA LYS A 98 -9.61 15.92 -19.44
C LYS A 98 -9.49 14.74 -20.41
N PHE A 99 -10.33 13.75 -20.21
CA PHE A 99 -10.43 12.61 -21.12
C PHE A 99 -11.26 12.96 -22.35
N LYS A 100 -10.76 12.69 -23.53
CA LYS A 100 -11.45 12.84 -24.79
C LYS A 100 -12.06 11.50 -25.19
N VAL A 101 -13.37 11.38 -25.15
CA VAL A 101 -14.11 10.14 -25.37
C VAL A 101 -14.90 10.23 -26.66
N PRO A 102 -14.72 9.29 -27.62
CA PRO A 102 -15.55 9.23 -28.82
C PRO A 102 -16.96 8.78 -28.47
N GLY A 103 -17.90 9.00 -29.38
CA GLY A 103 -19.28 8.58 -29.18
C GLY A 103 -20.25 9.76 -29.09
N LYS A 104 -21.51 9.43 -28.86
CA LYS A 104 -22.58 10.44 -28.80
C LYS A 104 -22.97 10.64 -27.32
N PHE A 105 -22.86 11.89 -26.85
CA PHE A 105 -23.13 12.28 -25.48
C PHE A 105 -23.98 13.58 -25.44
N THR A 106 -25.19 13.52 -25.99
CA THR A 106 -26.04 14.70 -26.15
C THR A 106 -27.28 14.67 -25.29
N ASP A 107 -27.78 13.50 -24.96
CA ASP A 107 -29.16 13.32 -24.52
C ASP A 107 -29.30 13.22 -22.99
N LYS A 108 -28.25 12.91 -22.25
CA LYS A 108 -28.35 12.64 -20.82
C LYS A 108 -27.71 13.73 -19.96
N ALA A 109 -28.27 13.92 -18.77
CA ALA A 109 -27.71 14.82 -17.76
C ALA A 109 -26.48 14.24 -17.06
N SER A 110 -26.32 12.93 -17.12
CA SER A 110 -25.13 12.22 -16.60
C SER A 110 -24.85 10.96 -17.40
N TYR A 111 -23.60 10.55 -17.42
CA TYR A 111 -23.13 9.34 -18.09
C TYR A 111 -22.35 8.46 -17.13
N LYS A 112 -22.54 7.14 -17.26
CA LYS A 112 -21.79 6.15 -16.49
C LYS A 112 -20.34 6.13 -16.96
N VAL A 113 -19.42 6.14 -15.98
CA VAL A 113 -17.99 6.08 -16.20
C VAL A 113 -17.43 4.92 -15.37
N TYR A 114 -16.48 4.18 -15.93
CA TYR A 114 -15.65 3.29 -15.14
C TYR A 114 -14.18 3.36 -15.52
N TYR A 115 -13.35 3.00 -14.55
CA TYR A 115 -11.91 2.82 -14.66
C TYR A 115 -11.56 1.41 -14.19
N PRO A 116 -11.04 0.53 -15.05
CA PRO A 116 -10.78 -0.86 -14.70
C PRO A 116 -9.41 -1.09 -14.02
N GLY A 117 -8.67 -0.02 -13.76
CA GLY A 117 -7.27 -0.11 -13.39
C GLY A 117 -6.35 -0.12 -14.60
N LYS A 118 -5.08 0.06 -14.35
CA LYS A 118 -4.06 0.13 -15.41
C LYS A 118 -3.73 -1.26 -15.98
N ASN A 119 -3.93 -2.30 -15.19
CA ASN A 119 -3.80 -3.70 -15.61
C ASN A 119 -5.14 -4.34 -16.02
N GLY A 120 -6.22 -3.57 -16.01
CA GLY A 120 -7.54 -4.02 -16.44
C GLY A 120 -7.74 -3.88 -17.94
N THR A 121 -8.63 -4.70 -18.50
CA THR A 121 -9.05 -4.62 -19.90
C THR A 121 -10.56 -4.75 -19.94
N ASP A 122 -11.21 -3.80 -20.58
CA ASP A 122 -12.65 -3.65 -20.55
C ASP A 122 -13.13 -3.57 -19.09
N ASN A 123 -14.03 -4.44 -18.67
CA ASN A 123 -14.48 -4.51 -17.28
C ASN A 123 -13.80 -5.63 -16.45
N ASN A 124 -12.74 -6.21 -16.97
CA ASN A 124 -11.94 -7.18 -16.23
C ASN A 124 -10.91 -6.44 -15.37
N VAL A 125 -10.90 -6.76 -14.08
CA VAL A 125 -10.03 -6.17 -13.08
C VAL A 125 -9.23 -7.27 -12.40
N THR A 126 -7.95 -7.03 -12.17
CA THR A 126 -7.12 -7.97 -11.43
C THR A 126 -6.55 -7.29 -10.20
N ILE A 127 -6.99 -7.73 -9.01
CA ILE A 127 -6.28 -7.39 -7.77
C ILE A 127 -5.07 -8.31 -7.69
N SER A 128 -3.89 -7.73 -7.83
CA SER A 128 -2.64 -8.46 -7.94
C SER A 128 -2.27 -9.14 -6.63
N ALA A 129 -1.90 -10.41 -6.71
CA ALA A 129 -1.33 -11.15 -5.58
C ALA A 129 0.11 -10.70 -5.26
N THR A 130 0.76 -10.03 -6.20
CA THR A 130 2.06 -9.42 -5.99
C THR A 130 1.96 -7.92 -6.31
N GLN A 131 2.19 -7.10 -5.31
CA GLN A 131 2.20 -5.66 -5.43
C GLN A 131 3.62 -5.15 -5.17
N ASN A 132 3.95 -3.95 -5.60
CA ASN A 132 5.27 -3.39 -5.42
C ASN A 132 5.18 -1.88 -5.15
N GLN A 133 5.69 -1.48 -4.00
CA GLN A 133 5.77 -0.09 -3.61
C GLN A 133 7.23 0.32 -3.43
N THR A 134 7.72 1.21 -4.26
CA THR A 134 9.13 1.57 -4.34
C THR A 134 9.56 2.69 -3.39
N GLU A 135 8.62 3.39 -2.78
CA GLU A 135 8.87 4.50 -1.87
C GLU A 135 7.84 4.49 -0.75
N PRO A 136 8.21 4.82 0.50
CA PRO A 136 7.25 4.95 1.59
C PRO A 136 6.19 6.01 1.26
N ASN A 137 4.98 5.79 1.75
CA ASN A 137 3.86 6.70 1.57
C ASN A 137 3.48 6.98 0.10
N SER A 138 3.82 6.07 -0.82
CA SER A 138 3.50 6.19 -2.24
C SER A 138 2.42 5.21 -2.66
N THR A 139 1.42 5.68 -3.37
CA THR A 139 0.33 4.88 -3.93
C THR A 139 0.39 4.77 -5.45
N ALA A 140 1.54 5.10 -6.05
CA ALA A 140 1.73 5.10 -7.50
C ALA A 140 1.49 3.72 -8.16
N HIS A 141 1.60 2.65 -7.38
CA HIS A 141 1.36 1.28 -7.83
C HIS A 141 -0.13 0.88 -7.87
N PHE A 142 -1.06 1.69 -7.38
CA PHE A 142 -2.46 1.31 -7.25
C PHE A 142 -3.09 0.85 -8.56
N GLY A 143 -2.92 1.61 -9.64
CA GLY A 143 -3.49 1.26 -10.93
C GLY A 143 -3.05 -0.09 -11.48
N VAL A 144 -1.79 -0.50 -11.24
CA VAL A 144 -1.27 -1.81 -11.65
C VAL A 144 -1.55 -2.90 -10.61
N SER A 145 -1.92 -2.53 -9.41
CA SER A 145 -2.25 -3.46 -8.32
C SER A 145 -3.74 -3.85 -8.27
N GLY A 146 -4.57 -3.21 -9.10
CA GLY A 146 -5.99 -3.55 -9.23
C GLY A 146 -6.94 -2.49 -8.67
N ASP A 147 -6.49 -1.26 -8.50
CA ASP A 147 -7.41 -0.17 -8.22
C ASP A 147 -8.33 0.05 -9.41
N CYS A 148 -9.61 0.11 -9.14
CA CYS A 148 -10.65 0.32 -10.14
C CYS A 148 -11.80 1.11 -9.52
N GLY A 149 -12.62 1.72 -10.35
CA GLY A 149 -13.70 2.54 -9.83
C GLY A 149 -14.81 2.82 -10.85
N THR A 150 -15.94 3.29 -10.35
CA THR A 150 -17.08 3.72 -11.14
C THR A 150 -17.53 5.13 -10.74
N ALA A 151 -18.22 5.81 -11.64
CA ALA A 151 -18.79 7.12 -11.38
C ALA A 151 -20.00 7.42 -12.26
N ASP A 152 -20.73 8.43 -11.87
CA ASP A 152 -21.66 9.14 -12.73
C ASP A 152 -21.06 10.50 -13.09
N ALA A 153 -20.70 10.69 -14.35
CA ALA A 153 -20.22 11.97 -14.85
C ALA A 153 -21.39 12.92 -15.06
N ALA A 154 -21.56 13.86 -14.16
CA ALA A 154 -22.64 14.83 -14.22
C ALA A 154 -22.31 16.01 -15.13
N ARG A 155 -23.32 16.49 -15.86
CA ARG A 155 -23.19 17.68 -16.71
C ARG A 155 -23.17 18.93 -15.84
N ALA A 156 -22.08 19.66 -15.93
CA ALA A 156 -21.97 20.99 -15.37
C ALA A 156 -21.45 21.92 -16.49
N ASN A 157 -20.30 22.53 -16.36
CA ASN A 157 -19.60 23.16 -17.48
C ASN A 157 -18.66 22.10 -18.11
N GLY A 158 -19.26 21.14 -18.88
CA GLY A 158 -18.67 19.88 -19.28
C GLY A 158 -19.19 18.71 -18.42
N PHE A 159 -18.61 17.54 -18.57
CA PHE A 159 -18.92 16.38 -17.74
C PHE A 159 -17.82 16.19 -16.69
N HIS A 160 -18.22 16.12 -15.42
CA HIS A 160 -17.29 15.98 -14.29
C HIS A 160 -17.65 14.75 -13.46
N PHE A 161 -16.62 14.04 -12.98
CA PHE A 161 -16.81 12.85 -12.16
C PHE A 161 -15.70 12.65 -11.15
N LEU A 162 -16.04 11.89 -10.09
CA LEU A 162 -15.11 11.35 -9.11
C LEU A 162 -15.34 9.86 -9.02
N LEU A 163 -14.28 9.08 -9.06
CA LEU A 163 -14.39 7.63 -8.93
C LEU A 163 -14.76 7.21 -7.51
N ASP A 164 -15.69 6.26 -7.42
CA ASP A 164 -15.94 5.45 -6.24
C ASP A 164 -15.09 4.18 -6.38
N HIS A 165 -13.98 4.12 -5.66
CA HIS A 165 -13.02 3.02 -5.74
C HIS A 165 -13.60 1.73 -5.18
N GLN A 166 -13.31 0.60 -5.80
CA GLN A 166 -13.96 -0.67 -5.49
C GLN A 166 -13.09 -1.60 -4.64
N ALA A 167 -11.81 -1.33 -4.47
CA ALA A 167 -10.93 -2.04 -3.55
C ALA A 167 -11.03 -1.49 -2.12
N ALA A 168 -10.62 -2.29 -1.15
CA ALA A 168 -10.26 -1.85 0.19
C ALA A 168 -8.75 -1.66 0.29
N ILE A 169 -8.30 -0.71 1.11
CA ILE A 169 -6.90 -0.33 1.21
C ILE A 169 -6.39 -0.60 2.62
N LEU A 170 -5.37 -1.44 2.75
CA LEU A 170 -4.65 -1.63 4.00
C LEU A 170 -3.45 -0.68 4.04
N VAL A 171 -3.28 0.03 5.15
CA VAL A 171 -2.22 1.02 5.34
C VAL A 171 -1.32 0.57 6.48
N PHE A 172 -0.21 -0.02 6.15
CA PHE A 172 0.76 -0.52 7.12
C PHE A 172 1.72 0.57 7.55
N GLN A 173 1.91 0.67 8.86
CA GLN A 173 2.86 1.58 9.48
C GLN A 173 3.63 0.84 10.59
N PRO A 174 4.49 -0.12 10.22
CA PRO A 174 5.29 -0.81 11.20
C PRO A 174 6.33 0.10 11.83
N TYR A 175 6.64 -0.14 13.09
CA TYR A 175 7.63 0.61 13.86
C TYR A 175 8.21 -0.28 14.96
N ASN A 176 9.31 0.16 15.57
CA ASN A 176 9.89 -0.51 16.71
C ASN A 176 10.02 0.43 17.91
N ALA A 177 9.14 0.26 18.92
CA ALA A 177 9.08 1.18 20.06
C ALA A 177 10.24 1.05 21.03
N ASN A 178 10.94 -0.07 21.01
CA ASN A 178 11.96 -0.37 22.04
C ASN A 178 13.32 0.26 21.76
N SER A 179 13.67 0.40 20.48
CA SER A 179 14.94 0.98 20.06
C SER A 179 14.87 1.41 18.59
N GLU A 180 15.69 2.33 18.21
CA GLU A 180 16.02 2.55 16.81
C GLU A 180 16.85 1.36 16.34
N LEU A 181 16.56 0.84 15.15
CA LEU A 181 17.26 -0.29 14.58
C LEU A 181 18.25 0.23 13.53
N ASP A 182 19.51 -0.04 13.73
CA ASP A 182 20.52 0.33 12.76
C ASP A 182 20.50 -0.66 11.58
N ASP A 183 20.52 -0.11 10.36
CA ASP A 183 20.59 -0.84 9.08
C ASP A 183 19.52 -1.95 8.87
N CYS A 184 18.42 -1.86 9.61
CA CYS A 184 17.27 -2.76 9.48
C CYS A 184 16.21 -2.18 8.55
N TYR A 185 15.71 -3.00 7.64
CA TYR A 185 14.76 -2.58 6.60
C TYR A 185 13.58 -3.54 6.50
N LEU A 186 12.41 -2.97 6.33
CA LEU A 186 11.22 -3.70 5.89
C LEU A 186 11.39 -4.01 4.41
N THR A 187 11.47 -5.28 4.05
CA THR A 187 11.69 -5.71 2.65
C THR A 187 10.40 -6.15 1.96
N LYS A 188 9.45 -6.68 2.73
CA LYS A 188 8.19 -7.19 2.22
C LYS A 188 7.12 -7.24 3.31
N ILE A 189 5.87 -7.06 2.94
CA ILE A 189 4.72 -7.42 3.77
C ILE A 189 3.89 -8.46 3.03
N GLU A 190 3.48 -9.50 3.73
CA GLU A 190 2.62 -10.56 3.22
C GLU A 190 1.33 -10.61 4.05
N VAL A 191 0.21 -10.64 3.38
CA VAL A 191 -1.10 -10.76 4.01
C VAL A 191 -1.76 -12.02 3.53
N THR A 192 -2.13 -12.90 4.45
CA THR A 192 -2.95 -14.07 4.17
C THR A 192 -4.34 -13.90 4.80
N SER A 193 -5.35 -14.43 4.15
CA SER A 193 -6.75 -14.34 4.55
C SER A 193 -7.42 -15.72 4.57
N ASP A 194 -8.44 -15.86 5.35
CA ASP A 194 -9.35 -17.01 5.31
C ASP A 194 -10.20 -17.03 4.03
N ASN A 195 -10.45 -15.87 3.42
CA ASN A 195 -11.19 -15.69 2.17
C ASN A 195 -10.30 -15.15 1.05
N ASN A 196 -10.77 -15.20 -0.19
CA ASN A 196 -10.03 -14.68 -1.33
C ASN A 196 -9.93 -13.14 -1.24
N ILE A 197 -8.72 -12.62 -1.39
CA ILE A 197 -8.40 -11.19 -1.34
C ILE A 197 -7.75 -10.69 -2.62
N ALA A 198 -7.34 -11.59 -3.52
CA ALA A 198 -6.68 -11.30 -4.79
C ALA A 198 -7.27 -12.14 -5.93
N GLY A 199 -6.96 -11.76 -7.16
CA GLY A 199 -7.32 -12.50 -8.37
C GLY A 199 -8.07 -11.67 -9.39
N ALA A 200 -8.63 -12.35 -10.37
CA ALA A 200 -9.41 -11.73 -11.44
C ALA A 200 -10.88 -11.56 -11.04
N TYR A 201 -11.40 -10.40 -11.33
CA TYR A 201 -12.79 -10.02 -11.07
C TYR A 201 -13.39 -9.35 -12.30
N THR A 202 -14.71 -9.32 -12.37
CA THR A 202 -15.45 -8.53 -13.35
C THR A 202 -16.10 -7.35 -12.62
N LEU A 203 -15.79 -6.14 -13.06
CA LEU A 203 -16.42 -4.92 -12.57
C LEU A 203 -17.77 -4.75 -13.28
N ASP A 204 -18.84 -4.70 -12.53
CA ASP A 204 -20.11 -4.21 -13.05
C ASP A 204 -20.03 -2.69 -13.16
N PRO A 205 -19.97 -2.14 -14.37
CA PRO A 205 -19.74 -0.72 -14.54
C PRO A 205 -20.96 0.13 -14.16
N THR A 206 -22.11 -0.47 -13.93
CA THR A 206 -23.34 0.23 -13.53
C THR A 206 -23.46 0.33 -12.01
N THR A 207 -23.16 -0.77 -11.31
CA THR A 207 -23.31 -0.85 -9.87
C THR A 207 -22.00 -0.66 -9.11
N GLY A 208 -20.88 -0.74 -9.81
CA GLY A 208 -19.55 -0.71 -9.24
C GLY A 208 -19.18 -1.99 -8.48
N LYS A 209 -19.97 -3.05 -8.59
CA LYS A 209 -19.70 -4.28 -7.86
C LYS A 209 -18.65 -5.12 -8.58
N LEU A 210 -17.65 -5.56 -7.84
CA LEU A 210 -16.74 -6.60 -8.28
C LEU A 210 -17.42 -7.96 -8.11
N THR A 211 -17.51 -8.71 -9.20
CA THR A 211 -18.06 -10.05 -9.25
C THR A 211 -16.99 -11.05 -9.64
N GLY A 212 -17.13 -12.29 -9.20
CA GLY A 212 -16.12 -13.32 -9.33
C GLY A 212 -15.63 -13.77 -7.97
N THR A 213 -14.93 -14.87 -7.94
CA THR A 213 -14.50 -15.48 -6.67
C THR A 213 -13.06 -15.11 -6.30
N GLY A 214 -12.31 -14.51 -7.23
CA GLY A 214 -10.88 -14.44 -7.07
C GLY A 214 -10.28 -15.85 -6.92
N ALA A 215 -8.99 -15.95 -6.75
CA ALA A 215 -8.35 -17.23 -6.50
C ALA A 215 -7.28 -17.17 -5.42
N GLY A 216 -6.87 -15.97 -5.04
CA GLY A 216 -5.75 -15.73 -4.12
C GLY A 216 -6.20 -15.37 -2.71
N LYS A 217 -5.72 -16.13 -1.73
CA LYS A 217 -5.89 -15.83 -0.31
C LYS A 217 -4.68 -15.13 0.28
N GLU A 218 -3.73 -14.80 -0.55
CA GLU A 218 -2.47 -14.19 -0.17
C GLU A 218 -2.11 -13.05 -1.11
N ILE A 219 -1.61 -11.98 -0.55
CA ILE A 219 -1.00 -10.86 -1.28
C ILE A 219 0.33 -10.54 -0.62
N SER A 220 1.36 -10.39 -1.42
CA SER A 220 2.63 -9.81 -1.01
C SER A 220 2.83 -8.43 -1.61
N ILE A 221 3.45 -7.54 -0.84
CA ILE A 221 3.94 -6.27 -1.33
C ILE A 221 5.42 -6.13 -1.04
N GLU A 222 6.21 -5.97 -2.09
CA GLU A 222 7.63 -5.72 -2.00
C GLU A 222 7.86 -4.22 -1.76
N THR A 223 8.80 -3.92 -0.88
CA THR A 223 9.15 -2.54 -0.52
C THR A 223 10.55 -2.14 -0.99
N THR A 224 11.23 -3.03 -1.70
CA THR A 224 12.50 -2.73 -2.33
C THR A 224 12.29 -1.93 -3.61
N GLY A 225 12.94 -0.80 -3.70
CA GLY A 225 12.78 0.14 -4.81
C GLY A 225 14.09 0.52 -5.47
N SER A 226 14.19 1.77 -5.84
CA SER A 226 15.38 2.38 -6.44
C SER A 226 15.91 3.53 -5.57
N GLY A 227 17.09 4.00 -5.87
CA GLY A 227 17.67 5.13 -5.15
C GLY A 227 17.89 4.84 -3.67
N ALA A 228 17.20 5.54 -2.80
CA ALA A 228 17.36 5.42 -1.36
C ALA A 228 16.71 4.14 -0.78
N TYR A 229 15.84 3.46 -1.53
CA TYR A 229 15.04 2.35 -1.01
C TYR A 229 15.41 0.99 -1.63
N THR A 230 16.60 0.85 -2.15
CA THR A 230 17.10 -0.43 -2.71
C THR A 230 17.16 -1.55 -1.68
N LYS A 231 17.30 -1.20 -0.41
CA LYS A 231 17.32 -2.13 0.72
C LYS A 231 15.92 -2.43 1.27
N GLY A 232 14.91 -1.69 0.86
CA GLY A 232 13.58 -1.65 1.47
C GLY A 232 13.34 -0.37 2.27
N PHE A 233 12.27 -0.32 3.06
CA PHE A 233 11.95 0.85 3.88
C PHE A 233 12.66 0.79 5.24
N PRO A 234 13.36 1.85 5.65
CA PRO A 234 14.14 1.83 6.88
C PRO A 234 13.25 1.78 8.13
N LEU A 235 13.58 0.90 9.07
CA LEU A 235 12.87 0.77 10.35
C LEU A 235 13.49 1.66 11.43
N THR A 236 13.63 2.94 11.15
CA THR A 236 14.23 3.93 12.06
C THR A 236 13.21 4.66 12.94
N ASN A 237 11.93 4.30 12.83
CA ASN A 237 10.85 4.96 13.55
C ASN A 237 10.45 4.18 14.81
N ASN A 238 10.29 4.89 15.91
CA ASN A 238 9.83 4.34 17.19
C ASN A 238 8.32 4.48 17.41
N ALA A 239 7.63 5.05 16.47
CA ALA A 239 6.18 5.18 16.41
C ALA A 239 5.70 5.12 14.97
N SER A 240 4.41 4.92 14.75
CA SER A 240 3.82 4.89 13.41
C SER A 240 4.19 6.14 12.60
N ASN A 241 4.75 5.95 11.43
CA ASN A 241 5.16 7.04 10.56
C ASN A 241 5.06 6.64 9.08
N LEU A 242 4.12 7.27 8.37
CA LEU A 242 3.92 7.02 6.95
C LEU A 242 5.13 7.36 6.09
N ALA A 243 5.83 8.44 6.43
CA ALA A 243 6.97 8.89 5.63
C ALA A 243 8.17 7.94 5.71
N THR A 244 8.20 7.06 6.70
CA THR A 244 9.32 6.11 6.90
C THR A 244 8.97 4.71 6.42
N THR A 245 7.79 4.20 6.82
CA THR A 245 7.39 2.81 6.58
C THR A 245 6.00 2.66 5.98
N GLY A 246 5.33 3.77 5.61
CA GLY A 246 3.97 3.74 5.07
C GLY A 246 3.87 2.88 3.82
N THR A 247 3.18 1.75 3.94
CA THR A 247 3.00 0.78 2.86
C THR A 247 1.51 0.54 2.63
N TYR A 248 1.09 0.53 1.37
CA TYR A 248 -0.31 0.44 0.99
C TYR A 248 -0.56 -0.83 0.18
N MET A 249 -1.59 -1.59 0.55
CA MET A 249 -1.96 -2.81 -0.16
C MET A 249 -3.44 -2.79 -0.51
N LEU A 250 -3.76 -3.11 -1.76
CA LEU A 250 -5.13 -3.28 -2.22
C LEU A 250 -5.59 -4.70 -2.00
N ILE A 251 -6.80 -4.86 -1.45
CA ILE A 251 -7.45 -6.15 -1.27
C ILE A 251 -8.89 -6.12 -1.77
N GLN A 252 -9.44 -7.29 -2.08
CA GLN A 252 -10.88 -7.46 -2.29
C GLN A 252 -11.62 -7.08 -1.01
N PRO A 253 -12.66 -6.23 -1.08
CA PRO A 253 -13.52 -5.94 0.05
C PRO A 253 -14.32 -7.17 0.52
N GLY A 254 -14.63 -7.20 1.80
CA GLY A 254 -15.42 -8.25 2.42
C GLY A 254 -15.00 -8.56 3.85
N GLU A 255 -15.60 -9.60 4.40
CA GLU A 255 -15.20 -10.11 5.71
C GLU A 255 -13.95 -10.97 5.57
N HIS A 256 -12.91 -10.62 6.30
CA HIS A 256 -11.62 -11.33 6.27
C HIS A 256 -11.02 -11.42 7.67
N LYS A 257 -10.45 -12.58 7.97
CA LYS A 257 -9.53 -12.76 9.07
C LYS A 257 -8.12 -12.76 8.51
N LEU A 258 -7.38 -11.68 8.78
CA LEU A 258 -6.08 -11.46 8.18
C LEU A 258 -4.94 -11.88 9.11
N LYS A 259 -3.87 -12.41 8.52
CA LYS A 259 -2.55 -12.55 9.13
C LYS A 259 -1.59 -11.71 8.31
N VAL A 260 -0.84 -10.87 9.00
CA VAL A 260 0.13 -9.97 8.39
C VAL A 260 1.52 -10.38 8.82
N ARG A 261 2.39 -10.64 7.86
CA ARG A 261 3.78 -10.99 8.10
C ARG A 261 4.68 -9.90 7.55
N TYR A 262 5.49 -9.34 8.42
CA TYR A 262 6.49 -8.33 8.09
C TYR A 262 7.85 -9.00 7.93
N TYR A 263 8.47 -8.89 6.78
CA TYR A 263 9.80 -9.40 6.49
C TYR A 263 10.83 -8.30 6.66
N ILE A 264 11.86 -8.60 7.40
CA ILE A 264 12.87 -7.63 7.84
C ILE A 264 14.24 -8.19 7.54
N LYS A 265 15.11 -7.32 7.08
CA LYS A 265 16.51 -7.62 6.87
C LYS A 265 17.39 -6.60 7.55
N ASP A 266 18.32 -7.09 8.35
CA ASP A 266 19.46 -6.34 8.84
C ASP A 266 20.62 -6.53 7.85
N TYR A 267 21.05 -5.45 7.25
CA TYR A 267 22.12 -5.49 6.26
C TYR A 267 23.51 -5.40 6.88
N SER A 268 23.64 -4.99 8.14
CA SER A 268 24.90 -4.96 8.86
C SER A 268 25.35 -6.37 9.23
N THR A 269 24.42 -7.20 9.65
CA THR A 269 24.67 -8.59 10.05
C THR A 269 24.27 -9.60 8.97
N ASN A 270 23.58 -9.15 7.93
CA ASN A 270 22.99 -9.97 6.88
C ASN A 270 21.96 -11.00 7.42
N VAL A 271 21.29 -10.68 8.50
CA VAL A 271 20.24 -11.51 9.09
C VAL A 271 18.89 -11.12 8.54
N GLU A 272 18.08 -12.12 8.23
CA GLU A 272 16.70 -11.95 7.78
C GLU A 272 15.74 -12.62 8.75
N GLY A 273 14.61 -11.98 8.98
CA GLY A 273 13.58 -12.52 9.85
C GLY A 273 12.17 -12.04 9.46
N SER A 274 11.19 -12.57 10.13
CA SER A 274 9.83 -12.10 9.95
C SER A 274 9.03 -12.10 11.25
N ILE A 275 8.11 -11.15 11.35
CA ILE A 275 7.19 -11.02 12.47
C ILE A 275 5.78 -11.12 11.97
N MET A 276 4.95 -11.94 12.59
CA MET A 276 3.57 -12.14 12.23
C MET A 276 2.62 -11.52 13.25
N LYS A 277 1.60 -10.85 12.76
CA LYS A 277 0.48 -10.33 13.55
C LYS A 277 -0.82 -10.92 13.02
N GLU A 278 -1.65 -11.45 13.89
CA GLU A 278 -2.98 -11.95 13.54
C GLU A 278 -4.05 -10.90 13.90
N LEU A 279 -4.99 -10.70 13.00
CA LEU A 279 -6.11 -9.79 13.18
C LEU A 279 -7.40 -10.59 13.32
N SER A 280 -8.32 -10.10 14.11
CA SER A 280 -9.67 -10.67 14.20
C SER A 280 -10.44 -10.46 12.90
N ASN A 281 -11.51 -11.23 12.72
CA ASN A 281 -12.41 -11.06 11.58
C ASN A 281 -12.95 -9.64 11.52
N PHE A 282 -12.91 -9.05 10.33
CA PHE A 282 -13.37 -7.68 10.12
C PHE A 282 -13.90 -7.52 8.69
N ASP A 283 -14.91 -6.66 8.54
CA ASP A 283 -15.54 -6.36 7.26
C ASP A 283 -14.87 -5.14 6.62
N TYR A 284 -13.98 -5.40 5.67
CA TYR A 284 -13.24 -4.39 4.92
C TYR A 284 -14.10 -3.85 3.77
N LYS A 285 -14.55 -2.62 3.90
CA LYS A 285 -15.43 -1.97 2.91
C LYS A 285 -14.64 -1.38 1.76
N LYS A 286 -15.22 -1.42 0.56
CA LYS A 286 -14.70 -0.70 -0.59
C LYS A 286 -14.54 0.80 -0.32
N ASN A 287 -13.64 1.43 -1.02
CA ASN A 287 -13.38 2.87 -0.93
C ASN A 287 -13.04 3.34 0.50
N ASN A 288 -12.46 2.44 1.31
CA ASN A 288 -12.01 2.76 2.65
C ASN A 288 -10.57 2.30 2.84
N TYR A 289 -9.83 3.02 3.65
CA TYR A 289 -8.52 2.58 4.10
C TYR A 289 -8.52 2.25 5.59
N TYR A 290 -7.63 1.32 5.95
CA TYR A 290 -7.57 0.73 7.28
C TYR A 290 -6.14 0.80 7.80
N ASP A 291 -5.94 1.53 8.90
CA ASP A 291 -4.66 1.67 9.56
C ASP A 291 -4.23 0.36 10.24
N MET A 292 -3.08 -0.15 9.82
CA MET A 292 -2.44 -1.37 10.32
C MET A 292 -1.15 -1.01 11.06
N ASN A 293 -1.28 -0.25 12.16
CA ASN A 293 -0.13 0.11 12.96
C ASN A 293 0.39 -1.12 13.71
N ALA A 294 1.67 -1.39 13.61
CA ALA A 294 2.28 -2.54 14.25
C ALA A 294 3.59 -2.17 14.93
N ASN A 295 3.64 -2.29 16.25
CA ASN A 295 4.91 -2.38 16.96
C ASN A 295 5.50 -3.78 16.72
N LEU A 296 6.66 -3.83 16.10
CA LEU A 296 7.35 -5.07 15.79
C LEU A 296 8.01 -5.69 17.01
N ASP A 297 8.25 -4.87 18.06
CA ASP A 297 8.82 -5.29 19.32
C ASP A 297 10.16 -6.05 19.16
N MET A 298 10.94 -5.59 18.21
CA MET A 298 12.27 -6.14 17.97
C MET A 298 13.25 -5.61 19.00
N LYS A 299 14.21 -6.43 19.32
CA LYS A 299 15.29 -6.05 20.22
C LYS A 299 16.57 -5.98 19.43
N ASP A 300 17.28 -4.91 19.63
CA ASP A 300 18.64 -4.79 19.19
C ASP A 300 19.55 -5.36 20.27
N TYR A 301 20.53 -6.13 19.87
CA TYR A 301 21.47 -6.73 20.76
C TYR A 301 22.87 -6.26 20.42
N ASP A 302 23.50 -5.67 21.40
CA ASP A 302 24.92 -5.33 21.31
C ASP A 302 25.73 -6.57 20.96
N GLY A 303 26.48 -6.49 19.89
CA GLY A 303 27.31 -7.56 19.39
C GLY A 303 28.35 -8.10 20.38
N ASN A 304 28.53 -7.46 21.51
CA ASN A 304 29.43 -7.90 22.54
C ASN A 304 28.75 -8.79 23.58
N ASN A 305 27.45 -8.93 23.50
CA ASN A 305 26.65 -9.64 24.47
C ASN A 305 25.71 -10.63 23.82
N TYR A 306 26.25 -11.55 23.09
CA TYR A 306 25.45 -12.56 22.53
C TYR A 306 25.29 -13.71 23.44
N TYR A 307 24.08 -14.06 23.66
CA TYR A 307 23.74 -15.17 24.48
C TYR A 307 22.60 -15.92 23.88
N MET A 308 22.63 -17.18 23.97
CA MET A 308 21.48 -18.01 23.67
C MET A 308 20.58 -18.07 24.89
N TRP A 309 20.10 -16.93 25.33
CA TRP A 309 19.32 -16.88 26.55
C TRP A 309 17.94 -17.49 26.45
N ASP A 310 17.49 -17.75 25.28
CA ASP A 310 16.29 -18.55 25.02
C ASP A 310 16.61 -20.04 24.90
N ALA A 311 17.86 -20.42 24.86
CA ALA A 311 18.24 -21.78 24.94
C ALA A 311 17.95 -22.34 26.33
N GLN A 312 17.59 -23.58 26.39
CA GLN A 312 17.42 -24.25 27.68
C GLN A 312 18.72 -24.23 28.45
N GLN A 313 18.59 -24.06 29.75
CA GLN A 313 19.74 -24.18 30.61
C GLN A 313 20.43 -25.52 30.37
N GLN A 314 21.72 -25.48 30.26
CA GLN A 314 22.54 -26.64 29.95
C GLN A 314 22.30 -27.24 28.55
N TYR A 315 21.82 -26.48 27.64
CA TYR A 315 21.58 -26.94 26.27
C TYR A 315 22.81 -27.63 25.64
N TRP A 316 24.01 -27.11 25.91
CA TRP A 316 25.25 -27.65 25.39
C TRP A 316 25.96 -28.63 26.33
N HIS A 317 25.37 -28.92 27.46
CA HIS A 317 26.04 -29.68 28.49
C HIS A 317 26.59 -31.02 28.04
N ASP A 318 25.84 -31.76 27.28
CA ASP A 318 26.21 -33.06 26.75
C ASP A 318 26.51 -33.05 25.26
N TYR A 319 26.70 -31.89 24.70
CA TYR A 319 27.04 -31.82 23.30
C TYR A 319 28.44 -32.32 23.04
N GLU A 320 28.70 -32.94 21.91
CA GLU A 320 29.94 -33.68 21.66
C GLU A 320 31.21 -32.87 21.92
N TRP A 321 31.22 -31.62 21.46
CA TRP A 321 32.34 -30.73 21.69
C TRP A 321 32.50 -30.35 23.18
N SER A 322 31.43 -30.20 23.91
CA SER A 322 31.48 -29.80 25.31
C SER A 322 31.99 -30.93 26.21
N LYS A 323 31.88 -32.16 25.75
CA LYS A 323 32.41 -33.31 26.49
C LYS A 323 33.94 -33.31 26.59
N HIS A 324 34.59 -32.63 25.70
CA HIS A 324 36.02 -32.48 25.70
C HIS A 324 36.54 -31.38 26.63
N LEU A 325 35.66 -30.59 27.14
CA LEU A 325 36.02 -29.57 28.09
C LEU A 325 36.09 -30.15 29.48
N ALA A 326 37.02 -29.67 30.26
CA ALA A 326 37.03 -29.99 31.65
C ALA A 326 35.71 -29.55 32.27
N LYS A 327 35.21 -30.39 33.11
CA LYS A 327 33.96 -30.08 33.77
C LYS A 327 34.07 -28.76 34.53
N GLY A 328 33.16 -27.90 34.26
CA GLY A 328 33.20 -26.58 34.83
C GLY A 328 33.96 -25.55 34.04
N VAL A 329 34.51 -25.94 32.96
CA VAL A 329 35.10 -25.03 32.11
C VAL A 329 33.98 -24.47 31.34
N GLY A 330 33.47 -23.77 31.46
CA GLY A 330 32.42 -23.31 30.80
C GLY A 330 32.56 -23.06 29.45
N GLN A 331 31.91 -22.27 28.99
CA GLN A 331 31.95 -21.92 27.81
C GLN A 331 33.03 -21.23 27.54
N PRO A 332 33.24 -21.24 26.44
CA PRO A 332 34.25 -20.47 25.97
C PRO A 332 33.89 -19.12 26.17
N THR A 333 34.30 -18.52 26.82
CA THR A 333 34.06 -17.48 27.06
C THR A 333 34.54 -16.60 26.87
N LEU A 334 34.41 -16.41 26.81
CA LEU A 334 34.37 -15.40 26.62
C LEU A 334 35.35 -14.71 27.20
N GLN A 335 35.81 -14.68 27.77
CA GLN A 335 36.56 -14.27 28.34
C GLN A 335 37.22 -14.77 28.87
N ASP A 336 37.62 -14.92 28.96
CA ASP A 336 38.12 -15.53 29.49
C ASP A 336 38.38 -15.69 30.22
N GLN A 337 38.06 -15.81 30.26
CA GLN A 337 37.93 -16.11 31.10
C GLN A 337 38.56 -16.49 31.77
N PRO A 338 39.10 -16.08 32.12
CA PRO A 338 40.17 -16.59 32.45
C PRO A 338 40.04 -17.76 32.42
N ALA A 339 41.00 -17.92 32.08
CA ALA A 339 41.03 -19.12 32.22
C ALA A 339 40.06 -19.57 33.13
N GLY A 340 39.39 -20.03 32.65
CA GLY A 340 38.63 -20.72 33.27
C GLY A 340 37.61 -20.13 33.84
N SER A 341 37.39 -19.30 33.47
CA SER A 341 36.37 -18.88 33.88
C SER A 341 35.41 -18.84 32.98
N TYR A 342 35.11 -18.09 32.51
CA TYR A 342 34.05 -17.86 31.95
C TYR A 342 33.34 -18.82 31.81
N ALA A 343 33.05 -18.60 31.07
CA ALA A 343 32.24 -19.52 30.77
C ALA A 343 32.77 -20.78 30.96
N LEU A 344 33.86 -20.74 31.33
CA LEU A 344 34.40 -21.80 31.62
C LEU A 344 33.96 -22.50 32.75
N ASN A 345 33.44 -21.90 33.36
CA ASN A 345 33.07 -22.43 34.39
C ASN A 345 31.92 -22.94 34.25
N ASN A 346 32.10 -23.70 34.52
CA ASN A 346 31.65 -24.26 35.30
C ASN A 346 30.35 -24.36 35.44
N GLY A 347 29.90 -24.78 34.75
CA GLY A 347 28.61 -25.02 34.84
C GLY A 347 27.76 -24.06 34.15
N ASP A 348 28.34 -23.15 33.65
CA ASP A 348 27.64 -22.34 32.73
C ASP A 348 27.48 -23.12 31.48
N SER A 349 26.29 -23.36 31.19
CA SER A 349 25.96 -24.17 30.07
C SER A 349 25.45 -23.40 28.90
N ASN A 350 25.35 -22.16 29.05
CA ASN A 350 24.96 -21.33 27.94
C ASN A 350 26.15 -20.89 27.18
N ARG A 351 26.61 -21.71 26.36
CA ARG A 351 27.82 -21.38 25.71
C ARG A 351 27.76 -21.55 24.25
N TRP A 352 26.93 -21.03 23.75
CA TRP A 352 26.70 -21.01 22.42
C TRP A 352 27.58 -20.25 21.63
N TYR A 353 28.03 -19.36 22.17
CA TYR A 353 28.66 -18.35 21.63
C TYR A 353 29.78 -18.58 20.77
N HIS A 354 30.45 -19.38 21.00
CA HIS A 354 31.54 -19.58 20.14
C HIS A 354 31.23 -20.37 18.92
N GLU A 355 30.03 -20.74 18.84
CA GLU A 355 29.53 -21.33 17.64
C GLU A 355 29.33 -20.32 16.53
N GLY A 356 29.38 -19.06 16.86
CA GLY A 356 29.26 -18.00 15.90
C GLY A 356 30.45 -17.82 14.97
#